data_87e6eff2a56330a9cebd72a452db931f
#
_entry.id   87e6eff2a56330a9cebd72a452db931f
#
_cell.length_a   1.000
_cell.length_b   1.000
_cell.length_c   1.000
_cell.angle_alpha   90.00
_cell.angle_beta   90.00
_cell.angle_gamma   90.00
#
_symmetry.space_group_name_H-M   'P 1'
#
loop_
_entity.id
_entity.type
_entity.pdbx_description
1 polymer ?
#
loop_
_entity_poly.entity_id
_entity_poly.type
_entity_poly.pdbx_seq_one_letter_code
_entity_poly.pdbx_strand_id
1 'polypeptide(L)'
;MDLANMYEVVRQHVGRTYRVEVGELRLIDFQRFAVAVGDELATTMDADAAVAAGFDGVIAPPLFLSSVSGWGWGPSTCQLRADGTSSEQLAHLPTDGLRLMGAGQSLEFLRPVVAGAKLVIETRVQDATLKDGKSGPLMIVEVERDFICNGEVAVRCAEKFIGR
;
A
#
# COMPACT_ATOMS: atom_id res chain seq x y z
N MET A 1 -12.00 8.05 -21.88
CA MET A 1 -13.17 7.35 -21.29
C MET A 1 -13.77 8.32 -20.29
N ASP A 2 -15.08 8.49 -20.25
CA ASP A 2 -15.68 9.34 -19.20
C ASP A 2 -15.71 8.61 -17.85
N LEU A 3 -15.95 9.35 -16.78
CA LEU A 3 -15.92 8.83 -15.41
C LEU A 3 -16.99 7.74 -15.19
N ALA A 4 -18.16 7.85 -15.82
CA ALA A 4 -19.24 6.90 -15.66
C ALA A 4 -18.88 5.54 -16.28
N ASN A 5 -18.31 5.55 -17.47
CA ASN A 5 -17.83 4.33 -18.12
C ASN A 5 -16.68 3.70 -17.33
N MET A 6 -15.77 4.51 -16.78
CA MET A 6 -14.69 4.02 -15.94
C MET A 6 -15.22 3.35 -14.66
N TYR A 7 -16.22 3.97 -14.03
CA TYR A 7 -16.89 3.41 -12.87
C TYR A 7 -17.48 2.01 -13.15
N GLU A 8 -18.18 1.85 -14.28
CA GLU A 8 -18.77 0.55 -14.63
C GLU A 8 -17.71 -0.53 -14.81
N VAL A 9 -16.53 -0.16 -15.31
CA VAL A 9 -15.41 -1.11 -15.44
C VAL A 9 -14.81 -1.41 -14.06
N VAL A 10 -14.52 -0.40 -13.24
CA VAL A 10 -13.94 -0.59 -11.89
C VAL A 10 -14.89 -1.39 -11.00
N ARG A 11 -16.19 -1.15 -11.09
CA ARG A 11 -17.21 -1.88 -10.32
C ARG A 11 -17.19 -3.39 -10.57
N GLN A 12 -16.81 -3.84 -11.78
CA GLN A 12 -16.68 -5.28 -12.09
C GLN A 12 -15.52 -5.95 -11.33
N HIS A 13 -14.63 -5.17 -10.72
CA HIS A 13 -13.53 -5.66 -9.90
C HIS A 13 -13.88 -5.76 -8.41
N VAL A 14 -15.04 -5.24 -7.98
CA VAL A 14 -15.50 -5.36 -6.59
C VAL A 14 -15.61 -6.84 -6.20
N GLY A 15 -15.05 -7.18 -5.04
CA GLY A 15 -14.94 -8.54 -4.53
C GLY A 15 -13.74 -9.34 -5.07
N ARG A 16 -13.01 -8.84 -6.09
CA ARG A 16 -11.80 -9.52 -6.58
C ARG A 16 -10.61 -9.23 -5.65
N THR A 17 -9.75 -10.24 -5.53
CA THR A 17 -8.49 -10.15 -4.79
C THR A 17 -7.33 -10.29 -5.76
N TYR A 18 -6.32 -9.47 -5.57
CA TYR A 18 -5.08 -9.43 -6.33
C TYR A 18 -3.91 -9.69 -5.40
N ARG A 19 -2.95 -10.49 -5.85
CA ARG A 19 -1.80 -10.91 -5.07
C ARG A 19 -0.52 -10.50 -5.74
N VAL A 20 0.38 -9.88 -4.97
CA VAL A 20 1.70 -9.46 -5.42
C VAL A 20 2.75 -10.01 -4.46
N GLU A 21 3.74 -10.70 -4.98
CA GLU A 21 4.91 -11.14 -4.22
C GLU A 21 5.96 -10.03 -4.26
N VAL A 22 6.23 -9.43 -3.11
CA VAL A 22 7.23 -8.36 -2.97
C VAL A 22 8.64 -8.93 -2.77
N GLY A 23 8.72 -10.03 -2.02
CA GLY A 23 9.98 -10.69 -1.68
C GLY A 23 10.44 -10.41 -0.25
N GLU A 24 11.76 -10.48 -0.01
CA GLU A 24 12.35 -10.32 1.31
C GLU A 24 12.47 -8.85 1.71
N LEU A 25 12.02 -8.54 2.92
CA LEU A 25 12.15 -7.23 3.55
C LEU A 25 13.51 -7.13 4.23
N ARG A 26 14.40 -6.30 3.68
CA ARG A 26 15.79 -6.23 4.17
C ARG A 26 15.91 -5.25 5.33
N LEU A 27 16.79 -5.56 6.28
CA LEU A 27 17.12 -4.70 7.40
C LEU A 27 17.45 -3.27 6.98
N ILE A 28 18.26 -3.12 5.94
CA ILE A 28 18.70 -1.80 5.47
C ILE A 28 17.52 -0.93 4.99
N ASP A 29 16.46 -1.55 4.49
CA ASP A 29 15.28 -0.81 4.03
C ASP A 29 14.47 -0.27 5.23
N PHE A 30 14.38 -1.03 6.33
CA PHE A 30 13.80 -0.57 7.59
C PHE A 30 14.57 0.62 8.15
N GLN A 31 15.90 0.50 8.25
CA GLN A 31 16.77 1.54 8.77
C GLN A 31 16.70 2.82 7.91
N ARG A 32 16.71 2.70 6.59
CA ARG A 32 16.57 3.85 5.68
C ARG A 32 15.22 4.55 5.84
N PHE A 33 14.15 3.76 5.97
CA PHE A 33 12.82 4.32 6.20
C PHE A 33 12.75 5.00 7.56
N ALA A 34 13.26 4.37 8.64
CA ALA A 34 13.32 4.95 9.97
C ALA A 34 14.01 6.31 9.96
N VAL A 35 15.20 6.39 9.37
CA VAL A 35 15.95 7.66 9.22
C VAL A 35 15.15 8.70 8.44
N ALA A 36 14.49 8.28 7.33
CA ALA A 36 13.75 9.21 6.47
C ALA A 36 12.53 9.82 7.16
N VAL A 37 11.90 9.09 8.09
CA VAL A 37 10.70 9.55 8.82
C VAL A 37 11.02 10.09 10.22
N GLY A 38 12.29 10.07 10.64
CA GLY A 38 12.71 10.49 11.96
C GLY A 38 12.32 9.53 13.08
N ASP A 39 12.19 8.23 12.80
CA ASP A 39 11.99 7.21 13.82
C ASP A 39 13.32 6.89 14.49
N GLU A 40 13.46 7.23 15.77
CA GLU A 40 14.66 7.04 16.58
C GLU A 40 14.56 5.83 17.52
N LEU A 41 13.55 4.96 17.34
CA LEU A 41 13.38 3.79 18.20
C LEU A 41 14.54 2.80 17.97
N ALA A 42 15.20 2.39 19.06
CA ALA A 42 16.30 1.44 19.00
C ALA A 42 15.88 0.10 18.38
N THR A 43 14.63 -0.32 18.59
CA THR A 43 14.08 -1.58 18.06
C THR A 43 13.92 -1.61 16.53
N THR A 44 13.94 -0.44 15.88
CA THR A 44 13.90 -0.32 14.42
C THR A 44 15.28 -0.17 13.79
N MET A 45 16.32 0.01 14.60
CA MET A 45 17.68 0.28 14.14
C MET A 45 18.70 -0.79 14.58
N ASP A 46 18.53 -1.35 15.77
CA ASP A 46 19.51 -2.21 16.43
C ASP A 46 18.94 -3.57 16.82
N ALA A 47 19.64 -4.64 16.45
CA ALA A 47 19.17 -6.00 16.68
C ALA A 47 19.19 -6.40 18.16
N ASP A 48 20.21 -5.98 18.90
CA ASP A 48 20.33 -6.34 20.32
C ASP A 48 19.25 -5.62 21.13
N ALA A 49 18.95 -4.36 20.80
CA ALA A 49 17.87 -3.61 21.39
C ALA A 49 16.50 -4.24 21.08
N ALA A 50 16.27 -4.70 19.85
CA ALA A 50 15.04 -5.37 19.46
C ALA A 50 14.86 -6.69 20.23
N VAL A 51 15.90 -7.50 20.33
CA VAL A 51 15.89 -8.77 21.10
C VAL A 51 15.68 -8.50 22.59
N ALA A 52 16.33 -7.49 23.17
CA ALA A 52 16.12 -7.09 24.56
C ALA A 52 14.68 -6.63 24.83
N ALA A 53 14.00 -6.10 23.83
CA ALA A 53 12.58 -5.72 23.88
C ALA A 53 11.61 -6.89 23.62
N GLY A 54 12.12 -8.11 23.35
CA GLY A 54 11.33 -9.32 23.17
C GLY A 54 10.91 -9.61 21.72
N PHE A 55 11.53 -8.96 20.73
CA PHE A 55 11.32 -9.26 19.32
C PHE A 55 12.36 -10.24 18.79
N ASP A 56 12.05 -10.95 17.72
CA ASP A 56 12.97 -11.91 17.08
C ASP A 56 14.07 -11.22 16.25
N GLY A 57 14.08 -9.90 16.17
CA GLY A 57 15.04 -9.07 15.45
C GLY A 57 14.50 -7.68 15.21
N VAL A 58 15.22 -6.89 14.41
CA VAL A 58 14.81 -5.51 14.08
C VAL A 58 13.42 -5.50 13.45
N ILE A 59 12.53 -4.69 14.00
CA ILE A 59 11.14 -4.58 13.53
C ILE A 59 10.99 -3.42 12.54
N ALA A 60 10.06 -3.57 11.60
CA ALA A 60 9.71 -2.52 10.66
C ALA A 60 9.12 -1.31 11.41
N PRO A 61 9.53 -0.07 11.06
CA PRO A 61 8.86 1.12 11.56
C PRO A 61 7.37 1.14 11.18
N PRO A 62 6.50 1.78 11.97
CA PRO A 62 5.12 2.02 11.57
C PRO A 62 5.05 2.63 10.16
N LEU A 63 4.04 2.26 9.39
CA LEU A 63 3.81 2.69 8.01
C LEU A 63 4.86 2.25 6.96
N PHE A 64 5.94 1.57 7.36
CA PHE A 64 6.90 1.03 6.40
C PHE A 64 6.21 0.19 5.31
N LEU A 65 5.29 -0.71 5.68
CA LEU A 65 4.57 -1.55 4.72
C LEU A 65 3.68 -0.75 3.75
N SER A 66 3.14 0.39 4.18
CA SER A 66 2.40 1.28 3.28
C SER A 66 3.31 1.87 2.19
N SER A 67 4.59 2.09 2.51
CA SER A 67 5.56 2.61 1.54
C SER A 67 5.99 1.60 0.50
N VAL A 68 5.90 0.29 0.81
CA VAL A 68 6.37 -0.79 -0.10
C VAL A 68 5.32 -1.22 -1.12
N SER A 69 4.11 -0.70 -1.09
CA SER A 69 3.04 -1.07 -2.03
C SER A 69 3.39 -0.82 -3.50
N GLY A 70 4.35 0.03 -3.77
CA GLY A 70 4.87 0.32 -5.11
C GLY A 70 6.35 -0.02 -5.28
N TRP A 71 6.91 -0.89 -4.43
CA TRP A 71 8.31 -1.27 -4.52
C TRP A 71 8.56 -2.26 -5.66
N GLY A 72 9.73 -2.18 -6.17
CA GLY A 72 10.30 -2.91 -7.27
C GLY A 72 11.31 -2.00 -7.92
N TRP A 73 11.47 -2.11 -9.22
CA TRP A 73 12.33 -1.23 -10.00
C TRP A 73 11.77 0.18 -10.13
N GLY A 74 10.54 0.37 -9.67
CA GLY A 74 9.74 1.56 -9.91
C GLY A 74 9.20 1.61 -11.35
N PRO A 75 8.25 2.49 -11.62
CA PRO A 75 7.74 2.69 -12.95
C PRO A 75 8.81 3.36 -13.83
N SER A 76 8.90 2.92 -15.09
CA SER A 76 9.67 3.68 -16.09
C SER A 76 9.01 5.04 -16.33
N THR A 77 9.76 6.02 -16.84
CA THR A 77 9.23 7.37 -17.11
C THR A 77 7.97 7.35 -17.99
N CYS A 78 7.84 6.39 -18.92
CA CYS A 78 6.67 6.26 -19.78
C CYS A 78 5.43 5.68 -19.06
N GLN A 79 5.59 5.13 -17.86
CA GLN A 79 4.51 4.60 -17.00
C GLN A 79 4.06 5.62 -15.95
N LEU A 80 4.71 6.79 -15.90
CA LEU A 80 4.28 7.86 -15.03
C LEU A 80 3.15 8.65 -15.68
N ARG A 81 2.18 9.05 -14.88
CA ARG A 81 1.14 10.01 -15.26
C ARG A 81 1.72 11.41 -15.34
N ALA A 82 0.98 12.32 -15.93
CA ALA A 82 1.41 13.72 -16.08
C ALA A 82 1.67 14.43 -14.74
N ASP A 83 1.08 13.96 -13.65
CA ASP A 83 1.29 14.44 -12.28
C ASP A 83 2.44 13.72 -11.55
N GLY A 84 3.16 12.84 -12.24
CA GLY A 84 4.28 12.08 -11.69
C GLY A 84 3.88 10.85 -10.87
N THR A 85 2.59 10.55 -10.72
CA THR A 85 2.15 9.36 -10.02
C THR A 85 2.31 8.11 -10.90
N SER A 86 2.61 6.97 -10.26
CA SER A 86 2.64 5.69 -10.97
C SER A 86 1.23 5.25 -11.36
N SER A 87 1.08 4.71 -12.57
CA SER A 87 -0.14 4.01 -12.98
C SER A 87 -0.37 2.74 -12.14
N GLU A 88 0.63 2.27 -11.40
CA GLU A 88 0.60 1.05 -10.63
C GLU A 88 0.01 1.19 -9.21
N GLN A 89 -0.34 2.40 -8.76
CA GLN A 89 -0.90 2.62 -7.42
C GLN A 89 -2.15 1.77 -7.14
N LEU A 90 -2.95 1.55 -8.18
CA LEU A 90 -4.04 0.58 -8.21
C LEU A 90 -3.84 -0.34 -9.42
N ALA A 91 -2.68 -0.97 -9.50
CA ALA A 91 -2.15 -1.68 -10.67
C ALA A 91 -3.08 -2.69 -11.33
N HIS A 92 -4.08 -3.14 -10.58
CA HIS A 92 -5.04 -4.13 -11.06
C HIS A 92 -6.39 -3.53 -11.47
N LEU A 93 -6.53 -2.20 -11.31
CA LEU A 93 -7.74 -1.49 -11.71
C LEU A 93 -7.46 -0.64 -12.96
N PRO A 94 -8.35 -0.66 -13.94
CA PRO A 94 -8.22 0.16 -15.16
C PRO A 94 -8.55 1.62 -14.83
N THR A 95 -7.62 2.29 -14.14
CA THR A 95 -7.77 3.68 -13.71
C THR A 95 -7.00 4.66 -14.60
N ASP A 96 -6.57 4.21 -15.78
CA ASP A 96 -5.85 5.04 -16.75
C ASP A 96 -6.70 6.22 -17.20
N GLY A 97 -6.13 7.41 -17.08
CA GLY A 97 -6.81 8.67 -17.40
C GLY A 97 -7.59 9.27 -16.23
N LEU A 98 -7.67 8.60 -15.07
CA LEU A 98 -8.18 9.22 -13.85
C LEU A 98 -7.06 9.91 -13.09
N ARG A 99 -7.35 11.09 -12.57
CA ARG A 99 -6.55 11.70 -11.53
C ARG A 99 -6.92 11.05 -10.19
N LEU A 100 -6.01 10.20 -9.68
CA LEU A 100 -6.20 9.52 -8.42
C LEU A 100 -5.64 10.35 -7.26
N MET A 101 -6.36 10.36 -6.15
CA MET A 101 -5.95 10.97 -4.89
C MET A 101 -6.25 10.02 -3.74
N GLY A 102 -5.33 9.88 -2.78
CA GLY A 102 -5.60 9.21 -1.52
C GLY A 102 -6.66 9.98 -0.71
N ALA A 103 -7.63 9.25 -0.16
CA ALA A 103 -8.72 9.82 0.63
C ALA A 103 -8.70 9.33 2.10
N GLY A 104 -7.61 8.69 2.48
CA GLY A 104 -7.37 8.20 3.83
C GLY A 104 -7.09 6.70 3.87
N GLN A 105 -6.46 6.30 4.97
CA GLN A 105 -6.17 4.91 5.27
C GLN A 105 -6.36 4.63 6.76
N SER A 106 -6.64 3.38 7.09
CA SER A 106 -6.69 2.84 8.44
C SER A 106 -5.85 1.57 8.49
N LEU A 107 -4.96 1.45 9.48
CA LEU A 107 -4.09 0.27 9.63
C LEU A 107 -4.38 -0.43 10.95
N GLU A 108 -4.43 -1.75 10.89
CA GLU A 108 -4.48 -2.64 12.03
C GLU A 108 -3.18 -3.45 12.07
N PHE A 109 -2.36 -3.24 13.10
CA PHE A 109 -1.11 -3.94 13.31
C PHE A 109 -1.39 -5.20 14.12
N LEU A 110 -1.31 -6.35 13.49
CA LEU A 110 -1.61 -7.66 14.09
C LEU A 110 -0.37 -8.33 14.65
N ARG A 111 0.81 -8.10 14.02
CA ARG A 111 2.09 -8.69 14.38
C ARG A 111 3.24 -7.76 14.04
N PRO A 112 4.35 -7.80 14.79
CA PRO A 112 5.58 -7.14 14.38
C PRO A 112 6.10 -7.76 13.08
N VAL A 113 6.61 -6.92 12.20
CA VAL A 113 7.27 -7.34 10.96
C VAL A 113 8.77 -7.27 11.18
N VAL A 114 9.43 -8.43 11.13
CA VAL A 114 10.87 -8.54 11.39
C VAL A 114 11.65 -8.55 10.08
N ALA A 115 12.86 -7.98 10.09
CA ALA A 115 13.76 -8.00 8.94
C ALA A 115 14.04 -9.45 8.49
N GLY A 116 14.08 -9.68 7.18
CA GLY A 116 14.19 -11.01 6.57
C GLY A 116 12.84 -11.67 6.27
N ALA A 117 11.73 -11.09 6.72
CA ALA A 117 10.40 -11.63 6.39
C ALA A 117 10.12 -11.53 4.89
N LYS A 118 9.48 -12.57 4.34
CA LYS A 118 8.98 -12.58 2.96
C LYS A 118 7.60 -11.97 2.92
N LEU A 119 7.46 -10.88 2.18
CA LEU A 119 6.23 -10.13 2.05
C LEU A 119 5.45 -10.51 0.80
N VAL A 120 4.17 -10.75 1.00
CA VAL A 120 3.14 -10.83 -0.04
C VAL A 120 2.07 -9.79 0.29
N ILE A 121 1.57 -9.09 -0.71
CA ILE A 121 0.45 -8.15 -0.55
C ILE A 121 -0.76 -8.74 -1.27
N GLU A 122 -1.86 -8.91 -0.55
CA GLU A 122 -3.16 -9.20 -1.12
C GLU A 122 -4.03 -7.96 -1.06
N THR A 123 -4.52 -7.51 -2.22
CA THR A 123 -5.41 -6.34 -2.32
C THR A 123 -6.78 -6.80 -2.77
N ARG A 124 -7.81 -6.52 -1.98
CA ARG A 124 -9.20 -6.78 -2.31
C ARG A 124 -9.92 -5.47 -2.58
N VAL A 125 -10.61 -5.39 -3.70
CA VAL A 125 -11.50 -4.26 -3.99
C VAL A 125 -12.79 -4.45 -3.20
N GLN A 126 -13.04 -3.56 -2.24
CA GLN A 126 -14.19 -3.65 -1.33
C GLN A 126 -15.43 -3.00 -1.92
N ASP A 127 -15.26 -1.81 -2.49
CA ASP A 127 -16.38 -1.04 -3.04
C ASP A 127 -15.90 -0.03 -4.08
N ALA A 128 -16.82 0.37 -4.96
CA ALA A 128 -16.67 1.49 -5.86
C ALA A 128 -17.99 2.25 -5.94
N THR A 129 -17.98 3.56 -5.69
CA THR A 129 -19.17 4.42 -5.70
C THR A 129 -18.93 5.70 -6.48
N LEU A 130 -19.94 6.15 -7.22
CA LEU A 130 -20.00 7.49 -7.81
C LEU A 130 -20.66 8.45 -6.83
N LYS A 131 -20.10 9.65 -6.69
CA LYS A 131 -20.67 10.73 -5.89
C LYS A 131 -20.60 12.05 -6.63
N ASP A 132 -21.58 12.89 -6.40
CA ASP A 132 -21.56 14.29 -6.84
C ASP A 132 -20.79 15.12 -5.82
N GLY A 133 -19.62 15.61 -6.21
CA GLY A 133 -18.82 16.51 -5.41
C GLY A 133 -19.06 17.98 -5.78
N LYS A 134 -18.62 18.91 -4.94
CA LYS A 134 -18.73 20.36 -5.19
C LYS A 134 -18.12 20.81 -6.53
N SER A 135 -17.12 20.10 -7.02
CA SER A 135 -16.38 20.41 -8.27
C SER A 135 -16.69 19.42 -9.40
N GLY A 136 -17.83 18.75 -9.35
CA GLY A 136 -18.27 17.74 -10.32
C GLY A 136 -18.20 16.30 -9.78
N PRO A 137 -18.59 15.33 -10.59
CA PRO A 137 -18.66 13.94 -10.18
C PRO A 137 -17.28 13.38 -9.84
N LEU A 138 -17.25 12.44 -8.90
CA LEU A 138 -16.06 11.71 -8.48
C LEU A 138 -16.40 10.25 -8.21
N MET A 139 -15.42 9.38 -8.40
CA MET A 139 -15.49 7.98 -8.03
C MET A 139 -14.69 7.77 -6.76
N ILE A 140 -15.27 7.06 -5.78
CA ILE A 140 -14.56 6.57 -4.60
C ILE A 140 -14.34 5.07 -4.81
N VAL A 141 -13.09 4.63 -4.62
CA VAL A 141 -12.71 3.22 -4.62
C VAL A 141 -12.18 2.88 -3.25
N GLU A 142 -12.74 1.85 -2.63
CA GLU A 142 -12.31 1.32 -1.35
C GLU A 142 -11.61 -0.01 -1.56
N VAL A 143 -10.41 -0.14 -0.99
CA VAL A 143 -9.62 -1.37 -1.05
C VAL A 143 -9.17 -1.78 0.35
N GLU A 144 -9.05 -3.07 0.56
CA GLU A 144 -8.40 -3.64 1.73
C GLU A 144 -7.13 -4.35 1.28
N ARG A 145 -6.02 -4.11 1.98
CA ARG A 145 -4.75 -4.79 1.75
C ARG A 145 -4.34 -5.56 2.98
N ASP A 146 -4.10 -6.85 2.82
CA ASP A 146 -3.43 -7.67 3.80
C ASP A 146 -1.94 -7.77 3.42
N PHE A 147 -1.08 -7.30 4.32
CA PHE A 147 0.36 -7.47 4.25
C PHE A 147 0.71 -8.76 4.97
N ILE A 148 1.04 -9.79 4.19
CA ILE A 148 1.27 -11.15 4.65
C ILE A 148 2.77 -11.38 4.73
N CYS A 149 3.30 -11.53 5.96
CA CYS A 149 4.69 -11.80 6.23
C CYS A 149 4.87 -13.25 6.65
N ASN A 150 5.72 -14.00 5.95
CA ASN A 150 5.98 -15.43 6.19
C ASN A 150 4.69 -16.28 6.27
N GLY A 151 3.67 -15.93 5.47
CA GLY A 151 2.40 -16.66 5.40
C GLY A 151 1.32 -16.22 6.40
N GLU A 152 1.60 -15.25 7.26
CA GLU A 152 0.65 -14.73 8.24
C GLU A 152 0.36 -13.24 8.02
N VAL A 153 -0.88 -12.81 8.18
CA VAL A 153 -1.25 -11.40 8.08
C VAL A 153 -0.59 -10.62 9.23
N ALA A 154 0.32 -9.73 8.89
CA ALA A 154 1.01 -8.88 9.84
C ALA A 154 0.33 -7.51 10.01
N VAL A 155 -0.13 -6.93 8.92
CA VAL A 155 -0.85 -5.66 8.92
C VAL A 155 -2.02 -5.74 7.96
N ARG A 156 -3.17 -5.22 8.36
CA ARG A 156 -4.32 -4.97 7.49
C ARG A 156 -4.49 -3.49 7.27
N CYS A 157 -4.69 -3.08 6.03
CA CYS A 157 -4.86 -1.69 5.65
C CYS A 157 -6.15 -1.52 4.85
N ALA A 158 -7.07 -0.70 5.34
CA ALA A 158 -8.22 -0.24 4.56
C ALA A 158 -7.90 1.14 3.99
N GLU A 159 -8.01 1.29 2.68
CA GLU A 159 -7.70 2.54 1.98
C GLU A 159 -8.86 3.00 1.09
N LYS A 160 -8.95 4.33 0.94
CA LYS A 160 -9.88 4.97 0.03
C LYS A 160 -9.12 5.86 -0.95
N PHE A 161 -9.54 5.76 -2.21
CA PHE A 161 -9.05 6.61 -3.29
C PHE A 161 -10.19 7.37 -3.93
N ILE A 162 -9.92 8.60 -4.34
CA ILE A 162 -10.83 9.41 -5.14
C ILE A 162 -10.27 9.50 -6.55
N GLY A 163 -11.08 9.16 -7.55
CA GLY A 163 -10.79 9.31 -8.97
C GLY A 163 -11.66 10.41 -9.61
N ARG A 164 -11.04 11.21 -10.47
CA ARG A 164 -11.73 12.23 -11.31
C ARG A 164 -11.22 12.22 -12.72
#